data_1695912215009bb96bb911f201cd185e
#
_entry.id   1695912215009bb96bb911f201cd185e
#
_cell.length_a   1.000
_cell.length_b   1.000
_cell.length_c   1.000
_cell.angle_alpha   90.00
_cell.angle_beta   90.00
_cell.angle_gamma   90.00
#
_symmetry.space_group_name_H-M   'P 1'
#
loop_
_entity.id
_entity.type
_entity.pdbx_description
1 polymer ?
#
loop_
_entity_poly.entity_id
_entity_poly.type
_entity_poly.pdbx_seq_one_letter_code
_entity_poly.pdbx_strand_id
1 'polypeptide(L)'
;MDGVQTYQSEFLPETLIMIVTDDSPLYQTLIPNFEELGYGFMIPEKNVIVIDGEKLIEMGGKPELFKFIEAHEVAHILLNHSGPRDGEEEIEADLGAFLLLQKHGYLDSIKLLIRNFKFRHGVKFDESLLEMVKNRLSDL
;
A
#
# COMPACT_ATOMS: atom_id res chain seq x y z
N MET A 1 -2.61 -9.65 -20.93
CA MET A 1 -3.32 -10.75 -20.23
C MET A 1 -4.55 -10.15 -19.57
N ASP A 2 -5.72 -10.76 -19.83
CA ASP A 2 -6.95 -10.29 -19.20
C ASP A 2 -6.90 -10.49 -17.70
N GLY A 3 -7.38 -9.49 -16.98
CA GLY A 3 -7.41 -9.53 -15.53
C GLY A 3 -6.11 -9.21 -14.85
N VAL A 4 -5.07 -8.81 -15.58
CA VAL A 4 -3.79 -8.40 -15.00
C VAL A 4 -3.34 -7.09 -15.65
N GLN A 5 -3.09 -6.09 -14.82
CA GLN A 5 -2.52 -4.81 -15.27
C GLN A 5 -1.22 -4.58 -14.51
N THR A 6 -0.18 -4.16 -15.21
CA THR A 6 1.13 -3.88 -14.63
C THR A 6 1.61 -2.48 -15.01
N TYR A 7 2.30 -1.84 -14.06
CA TYR A 7 2.97 -0.56 -14.32
C TYR A 7 4.06 -0.34 -13.27
N GLN A 8 4.95 0.60 -13.54
CA GLN A 8 6.00 0.97 -12.59
C GLN A 8 5.42 1.84 -11.48
N SER A 9 5.86 1.59 -10.24
CA SER A 9 5.45 2.45 -9.13
C SER A 9 5.98 3.86 -9.33
N GLU A 10 5.13 4.83 -9.08
CA GLU A 10 5.50 6.23 -9.12
C GLU A 10 6.38 6.60 -7.93
N PHE A 11 6.19 5.91 -6.79
CA PHE A 11 6.93 6.20 -5.56
C PHE A 11 8.27 5.47 -5.49
N LEU A 12 8.41 4.37 -6.21
CA LEU A 12 9.62 3.54 -6.20
C LEU A 12 9.75 2.89 -7.59
N PRO A 13 10.36 3.60 -8.56
CA PRO A 13 10.31 3.17 -9.97
C PRO A 13 10.89 1.79 -10.28
N GLU A 14 11.78 1.27 -9.45
CA GLU A 14 12.29 -0.09 -9.63
C GLU A 14 11.29 -1.17 -9.25
N THR A 15 10.15 -0.80 -8.68
CA THR A 15 9.11 -1.74 -8.25
C THR A 15 7.95 -1.72 -9.23
N LEU A 16 7.49 -2.91 -9.61
CA LEU A 16 6.30 -3.07 -10.44
C LEU A 16 5.07 -3.23 -9.56
N ILE A 17 3.98 -2.63 -10.01
CA ILE A 17 2.65 -2.83 -9.41
C ILE A 17 1.88 -3.76 -10.34
N MET A 18 1.29 -4.81 -9.78
CA MET A 18 0.47 -5.75 -10.53
C MET A 18 -0.91 -5.82 -9.90
N ILE A 19 -1.92 -5.40 -10.64
CA ILE A 19 -3.32 -5.48 -10.21
C ILE A 19 -3.95 -6.70 -10.86
N VAL A 20 -4.53 -7.58 -10.05
CA VAL A 20 -5.10 -8.83 -10.54
C VAL A 20 -6.59 -8.87 -10.20
N THR A 21 -7.42 -9.16 -11.21
CA THR A 21 -8.85 -9.36 -11.05
C THR A 21 -9.23 -10.81 -11.37
N ASP A 22 -10.48 -11.19 -11.09
CA ASP A 22 -10.94 -12.56 -11.27
C ASP A 22 -11.08 -12.98 -12.74
N ASP A 23 -10.88 -12.06 -13.68
CA ASP A 23 -10.77 -12.42 -15.10
C ASP A 23 -9.49 -13.20 -15.39
N SER A 24 -8.52 -13.18 -14.48
CA SER A 24 -7.29 -13.94 -14.62
C SER A 24 -7.33 -15.20 -13.76
N PRO A 25 -6.91 -16.37 -14.31
CA PRO A 25 -6.77 -17.58 -13.49
C PRO A 25 -5.82 -17.42 -12.32
N LEU A 26 -4.87 -16.49 -12.42
CA LEU A 26 -3.92 -16.19 -11.36
C LEU A 26 -4.62 -15.71 -10.08
N TYR A 27 -5.78 -15.05 -10.21
CA TYR A 27 -6.49 -14.52 -9.06
C TYR A 27 -6.82 -15.61 -8.03
N GLN A 28 -7.31 -16.78 -8.48
CA GLN A 28 -7.65 -17.89 -7.58
C GLN A 28 -6.43 -18.37 -6.81
N THR A 29 -5.27 -18.36 -7.44
CA THR A 29 -4.01 -18.75 -6.81
C THR A 29 -3.60 -17.77 -5.73
N LEU A 30 -3.97 -16.50 -5.87
CA LEU A 30 -3.56 -15.43 -4.95
C LEU A 30 -4.53 -15.19 -3.79
N ILE A 31 -5.74 -15.76 -3.84
CA ILE A 31 -6.73 -15.53 -2.78
C ILE A 31 -6.17 -15.80 -1.37
N PRO A 32 -5.49 -16.94 -1.11
CA PRO A 32 -4.94 -17.16 0.24
C PRO A 32 -3.97 -16.09 0.69
N ASN A 33 -3.18 -15.52 -0.24
CA ASN A 33 -2.25 -14.44 0.07
C ASN A 33 -3.00 -13.16 0.44
N PHE A 34 -4.08 -12.83 -0.29
CA PHE A 34 -4.88 -11.66 0.03
C PHE A 34 -5.59 -11.82 1.37
N GLU A 35 -6.05 -13.01 1.70
CA GLU A 35 -6.70 -13.28 2.98
C GLU A 35 -5.73 -13.14 4.15
N GLU A 36 -4.49 -13.58 3.98
CA GLU A 36 -3.48 -13.53 5.03
C GLU A 36 -2.81 -12.15 5.14
N LEU A 37 -2.50 -11.52 4.00
CA LEU A 37 -1.67 -10.31 3.96
C LEU A 37 -2.44 -9.04 3.63
N GLY A 38 -3.74 -9.14 3.39
CA GLY A 38 -4.56 -7.99 3.00
C GLY A 38 -4.60 -7.82 1.48
N TYR A 39 -5.21 -6.74 1.01
CA TYR A 39 -5.45 -6.54 -0.42
C TYR A 39 -4.25 -6.01 -1.19
N GLY A 40 -3.08 -5.98 -0.55
CA GLY A 40 -1.83 -5.66 -1.23
C GLY A 40 -0.70 -6.37 -0.52
N PHE A 41 0.23 -6.93 -1.27
CA PHE A 41 1.41 -7.56 -0.69
C PHE A 41 2.58 -7.50 -1.68
N MET A 42 3.80 -7.65 -1.17
CA MET A 42 5.00 -7.61 -1.99
C MET A 42 5.58 -9.01 -2.16
N ILE A 43 6.10 -9.27 -3.37
CA ILE A 43 6.93 -10.45 -3.65
C ILE A 43 8.38 -9.97 -3.63
N PRO A 44 9.13 -10.24 -2.53
CA PRO A 44 10.45 -9.62 -2.35
C PRO A 44 11.46 -9.95 -3.45
N GLU A 45 11.49 -11.21 -3.88
CA GLU A 45 12.49 -11.67 -4.86
C GLU A 45 12.28 -11.04 -6.23
N LYS A 46 11.07 -10.57 -6.51
CA LYS A 46 10.72 -10.05 -7.84
C LYS A 46 10.50 -8.55 -7.86
N ASN A 47 10.54 -7.92 -6.69
CA ASN A 47 10.30 -6.49 -6.56
C ASN A 47 8.96 -6.08 -7.17
N VAL A 48 7.91 -6.85 -6.85
CA VAL A 48 6.55 -6.65 -7.35
C VAL A 48 5.59 -6.51 -6.18
N ILE A 49 4.72 -5.51 -6.27
CA ILE A 49 3.59 -5.36 -5.36
C ILE A 49 2.35 -5.88 -6.08
N VAL A 50 1.64 -6.82 -5.45
CA VAL A 50 0.42 -7.41 -6.02
C VAL A 50 -0.77 -6.81 -5.28
N ILE A 51 -1.74 -6.30 -6.04
CA ILE A 51 -2.94 -5.68 -5.49
C ILE A 51 -4.18 -6.46 -5.94
N ASP A 52 -5.09 -6.70 -4.98
CA ASP A 52 -6.36 -7.36 -5.22
C ASP A 52 -7.31 -6.39 -5.95
N GLY A 53 -7.42 -6.57 -7.27
CA GLY A 53 -8.27 -5.71 -8.10
C GLY A 53 -9.76 -5.86 -7.79
N GLU A 54 -10.20 -7.05 -7.35
CA GLU A 54 -11.59 -7.25 -6.96
C GLU A 54 -11.94 -6.42 -5.72
N LYS A 55 -11.01 -6.35 -4.77
CA LYS A 55 -11.20 -5.53 -3.58
C LYS A 55 -11.26 -4.06 -3.92
N LEU A 56 -10.42 -3.59 -4.85
CA LEU A 56 -10.47 -2.21 -5.34
C LEU A 56 -11.83 -1.88 -5.92
N ILE A 57 -12.37 -2.77 -6.77
CA ILE A 57 -13.68 -2.58 -7.39
C ILE A 57 -14.77 -2.54 -6.33
N GLU A 58 -14.74 -3.48 -5.39
CA GLU A 58 -15.69 -3.55 -4.28
C GLU A 58 -15.72 -2.28 -3.45
N MET A 59 -14.56 -1.64 -3.26
CA MET A 59 -14.42 -0.42 -2.47
C MET A 59 -14.65 0.85 -3.30
N GLY A 60 -15.14 0.73 -4.54
CA GLY A 60 -15.52 1.86 -5.37
C GLY A 60 -14.59 2.19 -6.53
N GLY A 61 -13.45 1.54 -6.62
CA GLY A 61 -12.51 1.68 -7.73
C GLY A 61 -11.93 3.06 -7.94
N LYS A 62 -11.88 3.89 -6.90
CA LYS A 62 -11.44 5.27 -7.02
C LYS A 62 -9.91 5.38 -7.12
N PRO A 63 -9.39 6.27 -7.97
CA PRO A 63 -7.95 6.45 -8.10
C PRO A 63 -7.23 6.79 -6.79
N GLU A 64 -7.86 7.58 -5.92
CA GLU A 64 -7.24 7.96 -4.65
C GLU A 64 -7.06 6.76 -3.71
N LEU A 65 -7.96 5.79 -3.73
CA LEU A 65 -7.80 4.56 -2.96
C LEU A 65 -6.63 3.76 -3.50
N PHE A 66 -6.55 3.64 -4.82
CA PHE A 66 -5.47 2.90 -5.47
C PHE A 66 -4.10 3.50 -5.13
N LYS A 67 -3.97 4.82 -5.21
CA LYS A 67 -2.70 5.50 -4.87
C LYS A 67 -2.35 5.34 -3.39
N PHE A 68 -3.34 5.34 -2.52
CA PHE A 68 -3.11 5.08 -1.11
C PHE A 68 -2.54 3.66 -0.90
N ILE A 69 -3.14 2.65 -1.52
CA ILE A 69 -2.67 1.27 -1.38
C ILE A 69 -1.24 1.12 -1.91
N GLU A 70 -0.97 1.72 -3.08
CA GLU A 70 0.39 1.71 -3.65
C GLU A 70 1.40 2.33 -2.68
N ALA A 71 1.09 3.52 -2.16
CA ALA A 71 1.99 4.23 -1.24
C ALA A 71 2.20 3.44 0.06
N HIS A 72 1.15 2.81 0.56
CA HIS A 72 1.21 1.99 1.78
C HIS A 72 2.16 0.80 1.58
N GLU A 73 2.04 0.09 0.46
CA GLU A 73 2.91 -1.06 0.19
C GLU A 73 4.35 -0.62 -0.07
N VAL A 74 4.55 0.48 -0.78
CA VAL A 74 5.90 1.03 -0.98
C VAL A 74 6.52 1.42 0.37
N ALA A 75 5.73 2.00 1.27
CA ALA A 75 6.23 2.36 2.60
C ALA A 75 6.73 1.13 3.37
N HIS A 76 6.04 -0.01 3.26
CA HIS A 76 6.51 -1.25 3.88
C HIS A 76 7.89 -1.64 3.33
N ILE A 77 8.10 -1.49 2.02
CA ILE A 77 9.40 -1.79 1.40
C ILE A 77 10.47 -0.86 1.94
N LEU A 78 10.21 0.43 1.93
CA LEU A 78 11.19 1.45 2.34
C LEU A 78 11.55 1.36 3.82
N LEU A 79 10.60 0.89 4.64
CA LEU A 79 10.81 0.73 6.09
C LEU A 79 11.33 -0.67 6.46
N ASN A 80 11.61 -1.50 5.46
CA ASN A 80 12.11 -2.86 5.65
C ASN A 80 11.21 -3.76 6.48
N HIS A 81 9.92 -3.58 6.37
CA HIS A 81 8.96 -4.48 7.01
C HIS A 81 8.93 -5.80 6.26
N SER A 82 9.00 -6.91 6.98
CA SER A 82 8.99 -8.25 6.37
C SER A 82 8.16 -9.20 7.22
N GLY A 83 7.66 -10.27 6.58
CA GLY A 83 6.86 -11.28 7.26
C GLY A 83 5.44 -10.82 7.56
N PRO A 84 4.74 -11.53 8.45
CA PRO A 84 3.39 -11.15 8.86
C PRO A 84 3.38 -9.75 9.46
N ARG A 85 2.41 -8.96 9.06
CA ARG A 85 2.30 -7.55 9.47
C ARG A 85 1.65 -7.45 10.84
N ASP A 86 2.27 -6.69 11.77
CA ASP A 86 1.65 -6.37 13.04
C ASP A 86 1.05 -4.95 12.98
N GLY A 87 0.31 -4.58 14.04
CA GLY A 87 -0.37 -3.29 14.06
C GLY A 87 0.59 -2.10 14.02
N GLU A 88 1.74 -2.22 14.64
CA GLU A 88 2.74 -1.15 14.65
C GLU A 88 3.32 -0.91 13.26
N GLU A 89 3.66 -1.98 12.54
CA GLU A 89 4.16 -1.86 11.18
C GLU A 89 3.12 -1.30 10.22
N GLU A 90 1.84 -1.64 10.43
CA GLU A 90 0.76 -1.07 9.64
C GLU A 90 0.60 0.43 9.89
N ILE A 91 0.73 0.87 11.15
CA ILE A 91 0.72 2.30 11.49
C ILE A 91 1.89 3.01 10.81
N GLU A 92 3.08 2.45 10.90
CA GLU A 92 4.28 3.02 10.27
C GLU A 92 4.12 3.11 8.75
N ALA A 93 3.53 2.09 8.14
CA ALA A 93 3.30 2.09 6.69
C ALA A 93 2.32 3.18 6.27
N ASP A 94 1.27 3.42 7.05
CA ASP A 94 0.34 4.52 6.75
C ASP A 94 1.02 5.88 6.91
N LEU A 95 1.88 6.05 7.92
CA LEU A 95 2.61 7.30 8.09
C LEU A 95 3.61 7.49 6.95
N GLY A 96 4.28 6.44 6.53
CA GLY A 96 5.16 6.47 5.36
C GLY A 96 4.39 6.79 4.10
N ALA A 97 3.20 6.19 3.93
CA ALA A 97 2.33 6.47 2.80
C ALA A 97 1.93 7.95 2.77
N PHE A 98 1.58 8.52 3.93
CA PHE A 98 1.26 9.94 4.03
C PHE A 98 2.40 10.80 3.46
N LEU A 99 3.64 10.49 3.84
CA LEU A 99 4.80 11.26 3.38
C LEU A 99 5.02 11.12 1.88
N LEU A 100 4.86 9.91 1.35
CA LEU A 100 4.99 9.66 -0.09
C LEU A 100 3.90 10.39 -0.87
N LEU A 101 2.67 10.31 -0.41
CA LEU A 101 1.54 10.96 -1.06
C LEU A 101 1.69 12.48 -1.02
N GLN A 102 2.18 13.02 0.10
CA GLN A 102 2.42 14.45 0.25
C GLN A 102 3.49 14.93 -0.73
N LYS A 103 4.59 14.19 -0.82
CA LYS A 103 5.69 14.52 -1.73
C LYS A 103 5.24 14.58 -3.18
N HIS A 104 4.32 13.71 -3.58
CA HIS A 104 3.83 13.63 -4.95
C HIS A 104 2.52 14.38 -5.20
N GLY A 105 1.97 15.04 -4.18
CA GLY A 105 0.80 15.91 -4.34
C GLY A 105 -0.56 15.22 -4.43
N TYR A 106 -0.68 14.02 -3.89
CA TYR A 106 -1.95 13.26 -3.95
C TYR A 106 -2.86 13.62 -2.76
N LEU A 107 -3.47 14.81 -2.83
CA LEU A 107 -4.26 15.32 -1.71
C LEU A 107 -5.49 14.48 -1.38
N ASP A 108 -6.18 13.95 -2.38
CA ASP A 108 -7.37 13.13 -2.15
C ASP A 108 -7.04 11.83 -1.43
N SER A 109 -5.89 11.23 -1.77
CA SER A 109 -5.40 10.02 -1.09
C SER A 109 -5.01 10.33 0.36
N ILE A 110 -4.41 11.50 0.60
CA ILE A 110 -4.07 11.95 1.96
C ILE A 110 -5.33 12.11 2.80
N LYS A 111 -6.36 12.75 2.24
CA LYS A 111 -7.64 12.91 2.94
C LYS A 111 -8.26 11.57 3.31
N LEU A 112 -8.21 10.63 2.39
CA LEU A 112 -8.72 9.28 2.62
C LEU A 112 -7.94 8.60 3.76
N LEU A 113 -6.62 8.69 3.73
CA LEU A 113 -5.74 8.12 4.75
C LEU A 113 -6.05 8.69 6.14
N ILE A 114 -6.09 10.01 6.26
CA ILE A 114 -6.32 10.69 7.55
C ILE A 114 -7.70 10.38 8.09
N ARG A 115 -8.72 10.42 7.22
CA ARG A 115 -10.10 10.15 7.63
C ARG A 115 -10.26 8.77 8.25
N ASN A 116 -9.54 7.78 7.73
CA ASN A 116 -9.70 6.40 8.16
C ASN A 116 -8.63 5.93 9.15
N PHE A 117 -7.65 6.77 9.44
CA PHE A 117 -6.50 6.36 10.25
C PHE A 117 -6.90 5.86 11.64
N LYS A 118 -7.70 6.64 12.35
CA LYS A 118 -8.14 6.26 13.70
C LYS A 118 -8.99 5.00 13.69
N PHE A 119 -9.87 4.89 12.69
CA PHE A 119 -10.72 3.69 12.56
C PHE A 119 -9.87 2.45 12.30
N ARG A 120 -8.86 2.56 11.43
CA ARG A 120 -8.02 1.42 11.07
C ARG A 120 -7.07 0.99 12.20
N HIS A 121 -6.57 1.94 12.98
CA HIS A 121 -5.49 1.67 13.93
C HIS A 121 -5.88 1.86 15.39
N GLY A 122 -7.03 2.43 15.67
CA GLY A 122 -7.48 2.69 17.05
C GLY A 122 -6.72 3.81 17.74
N VAL A 123 -5.81 4.48 17.05
CA VAL A 123 -5.05 5.61 17.60
C VAL A 123 -5.16 6.78 16.64
N LYS A 124 -4.96 7.98 17.16
CA LYS A 124 -5.00 9.20 16.33
C LYS A 124 -3.75 9.31 15.47
N PHE A 125 -3.91 9.98 14.32
CA PHE A 125 -2.77 10.40 13.50
C PHE A 125 -1.87 11.30 14.37
N ASP A 126 -0.62 10.91 14.55
CA ASP A 126 0.30 11.53 15.52
C ASP A 126 1.53 12.10 14.80
N GLU A 127 1.75 13.40 14.97
CA GLU A 127 2.89 14.07 14.34
C GLU A 127 4.24 13.58 14.87
N SER A 128 4.31 13.15 16.13
CA SER A 128 5.55 12.61 16.69
C SER A 128 5.94 11.32 16.01
N LEU A 129 4.97 10.42 15.79
CA LEU A 129 5.21 9.18 15.05
C LEU A 129 5.56 9.47 13.60
N LEU A 130 4.87 10.45 13.01
CA LEU A 130 5.17 10.87 11.63
C LEU A 130 6.61 11.34 11.50
N GLU A 131 7.10 12.11 12.44
CA GLU A 131 8.48 12.60 12.44
C GLU A 131 9.48 11.45 12.56
N MET A 132 9.19 10.45 13.39
CA MET A 132 10.03 9.27 13.50
C MET A 132 10.14 8.53 12.17
N VAL A 133 9.02 8.32 11.50
CA VAL A 133 9.01 7.64 10.19
C VAL A 133 9.72 8.50 9.15
N LYS A 134 9.50 9.80 9.17
CA LYS A 134 10.16 10.74 8.25
C LYS A 134 11.68 10.64 8.38
N ASN A 135 12.19 10.59 9.61
CA ASN A 135 13.63 10.47 9.85
C ASN A 135 14.18 9.14 9.32
N ARG A 136 13.44 8.06 9.49
CA ARG A 136 13.84 6.77 8.95
C ARG A 136 13.88 6.78 7.42
N LEU A 137 12.90 7.39 6.78
CA LEU A 137 12.83 7.46 5.32
C LEU A 137 13.89 8.39 4.75
N SER A 138 14.25 9.45 5.46
CA SER A 138 15.26 10.39 4.96
C SER A 138 16.68 9.81 5.00
N ASP A 139 16.89 8.72 5.74
CA ASP A 139 18.18 8.01 5.77
C ASP A 139 18.35 7.06 4.60
N LEU A 140 17.33 6.94 3.77
CA LEU A 140 17.34 6.06 2.59
C LEU A 140 17.67 6.84 1.29
#